data_ff2db26413fa638b4f67e6e3f8e91755
#
_entry.id   ff2db26413fa638b4f67e6e3f8e91755
#
_cell.length_a   1.000
_cell.length_b   1.000
_cell.length_c   1.000
_cell.angle_alpha   90.00
_cell.angle_beta   90.00
_cell.angle_gamma   90.00
#
_symmetry.space_group_name_H-M   'P 1'
#
loop_
_entity.id
_entity.type
_entity.pdbx_description
1 polymer ?
#
loop_
_entity_poly.entity_id
_entity_poly.type
_entity_poly.pdbx_seq_one_letter_code
_entity_poly.pdbx_strand_id
1 'polypeptide(L)'
;MLLSVLLLLLVGHAKAGYKGAVFTYSTKDVQGKRFSVMHRYKLSYSSYEELELRCTSCSNTEESRGEWCLGEFAWKWKNVNCGSYDGLNTGNWIHNRNGISTSLAQMFVEVRNRSDINKPNSSPQTRVLPVVRVPSNCPRNISLLTFDPDGDEVKCRYASSSSECDTCTPPSVFSLSSSGTLSFSPTDSSSEGPYAVQLMIEDFPRETMMLMQNNGSTSLRNTNSAISKIPVQFVFKVDPAAPSCTEGEYLPRFLSPTPEHGAQIFIDVNQTLEIPIRAEATQSVITELLFSGPVNVVKNSSGSGHFTLRWTPSGDENDESHPICFVVQANVSSSVYQSVHQCVVVTVGNRPTVTSTTVVAPTIPLTTSNPPPRTSYLTVLKLKISTTLSLKDNHEIILKTIKDELIRRGLHPDIKVYLRSDGSVEVKKTAAP
;
A
#
# COMPACT_ATOMS: atom_id res chain seq x y z
N MET A 1 23.59 32.15 -35.71
CA MET A 1 23.55 30.71 -35.89
C MET A 1 24.43 29.94 -34.90
N LEU A 2 25.70 30.29 -34.69
CA LEU A 2 26.57 29.56 -33.76
C LEU A 2 26.10 29.60 -32.28
N LEU A 3 25.56 30.76 -31.84
CA LEU A 3 25.04 30.90 -30.46
C LEU A 3 23.81 30.06 -30.19
N SER A 4 22.94 29.87 -31.19
CA SER A 4 21.73 29.02 -31.05
C SER A 4 22.07 27.53 -31.03
N VAL A 5 23.13 27.11 -31.73
CA VAL A 5 23.63 25.72 -31.69
C VAL A 5 24.34 25.44 -30.36
N LEU A 6 25.04 26.44 -29.80
CA LEU A 6 25.67 26.31 -28.49
C LEU A 6 24.63 26.23 -27.34
N LEU A 7 23.52 27.01 -27.48
CA LEU A 7 22.40 26.90 -26.52
C LEU A 7 21.68 25.53 -26.61
N LEU A 8 21.52 24.97 -27.81
CA LEU A 8 20.96 23.63 -28.01
C LEU A 8 21.90 22.52 -27.49
N LEU A 9 23.23 22.76 -27.53
CA LEU A 9 24.19 21.83 -26.94
C LEU A 9 24.28 21.94 -25.40
N LEU A 10 23.91 23.10 -24.82
CA LEU A 10 23.83 23.28 -23.36
C LEU A 10 22.50 22.80 -22.75
N VAL A 11 21.45 22.60 -23.55
CA VAL A 11 20.21 21.90 -23.16
C VAL A 11 20.39 20.38 -23.23
N GLY A 12 21.57 19.94 -23.68
CA GLY A 12 21.95 18.55 -23.67
C GLY A 12 22.08 18.00 -22.27
N HIS A 13 21.07 17.19 -21.85
CA HIS A 13 21.17 16.18 -20.81
C HIS A 13 21.16 16.67 -19.35
N ALA A 14 20.18 17.43 -18.92
CA ALA A 14 19.67 17.19 -17.60
C ALA A 14 19.04 15.77 -17.62
N LYS A 15 19.84 14.73 -17.44
CA LYS A 15 19.36 13.36 -17.22
C LYS A 15 18.56 13.41 -15.92
N ALA A 16 17.24 13.54 -16.05
CA ALA A 16 16.35 13.41 -14.90
C ALA A 16 16.59 12.01 -14.32
N GLY A 17 17.35 11.93 -13.23
CA GLY A 17 17.68 10.66 -12.60
C GLY A 17 16.41 10.01 -12.06
N TYR A 18 16.10 8.83 -12.52
CA TYR A 18 14.93 8.05 -12.09
C TYR A 18 15.09 7.60 -10.64
N LYS A 19 14.03 7.75 -9.83
CA LYS A 19 13.99 7.37 -8.42
C LYS A 19 13.03 6.23 -8.13
N GLY A 20 12.15 5.89 -9.06
CA GLY A 20 11.24 4.77 -8.89
C GLY A 20 9.88 4.96 -9.53
N ALA A 21 9.09 3.89 -9.49
CA ALA A 21 7.73 3.84 -9.99
C ALA A 21 6.86 2.86 -9.20
N VAL A 22 5.56 3.13 -9.18
CA VAL A 22 4.53 2.19 -8.77
C VAL A 22 3.46 2.17 -9.85
N PHE A 23 3.21 0.99 -10.42
CA PHE A 23 2.16 0.79 -11.42
C PHE A 23 1.06 -0.05 -10.81
N THR A 24 -0.17 0.36 -11.02
CA THR A 24 -1.36 -0.38 -10.58
C THR A 24 -2.44 -0.29 -11.63
N TYR A 25 -3.39 -1.22 -11.62
CA TYR A 25 -4.61 -1.09 -12.40
C TYR A 25 -5.83 -1.50 -11.58
N SER A 26 -6.98 -0.95 -11.94
CA SER A 26 -8.27 -1.31 -11.39
C SER A 26 -9.27 -1.53 -12.52
N THR A 27 -10.24 -2.39 -12.28
CA THR A 27 -11.32 -2.69 -13.22
C THR A 27 -12.63 -2.18 -12.69
N LYS A 28 -13.42 -1.51 -13.54
CA LYS A 28 -14.74 -0.98 -13.21
C LYS A 28 -15.80 -1.52 -14.16
N ASP A 29 -16.96 -1.87 -13.63
CA ASP A 29 -18.14 -2.18 -14.45
C ASP A 29 -18.69 -0.88 -15.05
N VAL A 30 -18.83 -0.82 -16.37
CA VAL A 30 -19.34 0.37 -17.07
C VAL A 30 -20.80 0.21 -17.46
N GLN A 31 -21.32 -0.97 -17.65
CA GLN A 31 -22.73 -1.27 -17.98
C GLN A 31 -22.96 -2.79 -18.16
N GLY A 32 -23.08 -3.52 -17.05
CA GLY A 32 -23.65 -4.89 -17.02
C GLY A 32 -22.98 -5.98 -17.84
N LYS A 33 -21.83 -5.76 -18.44
CA LYS A 33 -20.90 -6.72 -19.09
C LYS A 33 -19.70 -6.03 -19.74
N ARG A 34 -19.57 -4.73 -19.58
CA ARG A 34 -18.40 -3.98 -20.09
C ARG A 34 -17.60 -3.46 -18.91
N PHE A 35 -16.32 -3.78 -18.91
CA PHE A 35 -15.40 -3.29 -17.89
C PHE A 35 -14.44 -2.29 -18.52
N SER A 36 -14.20 -1.19 -17.84
CA SER A 36 -13.07 -0.31 -18.12
C SER A 36 -11.91 -0.69 -17.23
N VAL A 37 -10.70 -0.58 -17.76
CA VAL A 37 -9.47 -0.79 -16.99
C VAL A 37 -8.78 0.55 -16.84
N MET A 38 -8.59 0.96 -15.60
CA MET A 38 -7.86 2.18 -15.25
C MET A 38 -6.43 1.81 -14.87
N HIS A 39 -5.45 2.17 -15.70
CA HIS A 39 -4.04 2.03 -15.40
C HIS A 39 -3.53 3.28 -14.70
N ARG A 40 -2.71 3.12 -13.66
CA ARG A 40 -2.08 4.21 -12.92
C ARG A 40 -0.57 3.99 -12.89
N TYR A 41 0.17 4.94 -13.43
CA TYR A 41 1.62 4.92 -13.47
C TYR A 41 2.14 6.09 -12.64
N LYS A 42 2.71 5.78 -11.51
CA LYS A 42 3.34 6.76 -10.65
C LYS A 42 4.84 6.71 -10.85
N LEU A 43 5.43 7.80 -11.28
CA LEU A 43 6.85 7.92 -11.66
C LEU A 43 7.51 9.00 -10.82
N SER A 44 8.73 8.80 -10.41
CA SER A 44 9.50 9.78 -9.66
C SER A 44 10.89 9.99 -10.26
N TYR A 45 11.28 11.26 -10.37
CA TYR A 45 12.55 11.70 -10.92
C TYR A 45 13.22 12.75 -10.01
N SER A 46 14.51 13.03 -10.25
CA SER A 46 15.24 14.06 -9.50
C SER A 46 14.73 15.47 -9.75
N SER A 47 14.17 15.73 -10.93
CA SER A 47 13.63 17.04 -11.36
C SER A 47 12.14 17.22 -11.07
N TYR A 48 11.43 16.14 -10.72
CA TYR A 48 10.00 16.16 -10.41
C TYR A 48 9.75 15.33 -9.14
N GLU A 49 8.98 15.87 -8.20
CA GLU A 49 8.73 15.16 -6.94
C GLU A 49 7.90 13.89 -7.15
N GLU A 50 6.84 13.97 -7.95
CA GLU A 50 6.02 12.82 -8.32
C GLU A 50 5.12 13.17 -9.51
N LEU A 51 5.08 12.30 -10.52
CA LEU A 51 4.19 12.39 -11.66
C LEU A 51 3.27 11.17 -11.65
N GLU A 52 1.95 11.36 -11.60
CA GLU A 52 0.98 10.31 -11.80
C GLU A 52 0.35 10.46 -13.19
N LEU A 53 0.46 9.41 -14.00
CA LEU A 53 -0.24 9.29 -15.27
C LEU A 53 -1.41 8.32 -15.09
N ARG A 54 -2.59 8.73 -15.52
CA ARG A 54 -3.79 7.90 -15.57
C ARG A 54 -4.17 7.64 -17.01
N CYS A 55 -4.40 6.41 -17.34
CA CYS A 55 -4.93 6.00 -18.62
C CYS A 55 -6.14 5.13 -18.43
N THR A 56 -7.24 5.47 -19.06
CA THR A 56 -8.41 4.60 -19.18
C THR A 56 -8.27 3.81 -20.46
N SER A 57 -8.09 2.51 -20.34
CA SER A 57 -8.02 1.59 -21.48
C SER A 57 -9.17 0.60 -21.41
N CYS A 58 -10.01 0.67 -22.38
CA CYS A 58 -10.71 -0.31 -23.17
C CYS A 58 -11.63 -1.32 -22.55
N SER A 59 -12.82 -1.26 -23.14
CA SER A 59 -13.84 -2.30 -23.16
C SER A 59 -13.34 -3.63 -23.75
N ASN A 60 -13.96 -4.75 -23.33
CA ASN A 60 -13.83 -6.09 -23.88
C ASN A 60 -14.28 -6.28 -25.36
N THR A 61 -14.22 -5.25 -26.19
CA THR A 61 -14.51 -5.32 -27.61
C THR A 61 -13.23 -5.16 -28.41
N GLU A 62 -13.09 -5.90 -29.51
CA GLU A 62 -11.92 -5.97 -30.37
C GLU A 62 -11.46 -4.63 -31.00
N GLU A 63 -12.15 -3.53 -30.72
CA GLU A 63 -11.79 -2.17 -31.12
C GLU A 63 -11.43 -1.32 -29.92
N SER A 64 -10.23 -1.50 -29.38
CA SER A 64 -9.68 -0.59 -28.42
C SER A 64 -8.99 0.61 -29.11
N ARG A 65 -9.73 1.69 -29.32
CA ARG A 65 -9.12 3.00 -29.55
C ARG A 65 -8.72 3.56 -28.20
N GLY A 66 -7.42 3.47 -27.88
CA GLY A 66 -6.88 4.08 -26.67
C GLY A 66 -7.14 5.58 -26.65
N GLU A 67 -7.85 6.05 -25.64
CA GLU A 67 -7.87 7.46 -25.30
C GLU A 67 -6.54 7.85 -24.67
N TRP A 68 -6.05 9.03 -25.04
CA TRP A 68 -4.72 9.52 -24.69
C TRP A 68 -4.59 9.82 -23.20
N CYS A 69 -3.47 9.40 -22.60
CA CYS A 69 -3.11 9.86 -21.26
C CYS A 69 -2.93 11.40 -21.27
N LEU A 70 -3.58 12.06 -20.33
CA LEU A 70 -3.40 13.49 -20.13
C LEU A 70 -2.06 13.73 -19.41
N GLY A 71 -1.02 14.03 -20.20
CA GLY A 71 0.33 14.38 -19.73
C GLY A 71 1.27 14.56 -20.92
N GLU A 72 2.32 15.37 -20.80
CA GLU A 72 3.21 15.81 -21.89
C GLU A 72 4.03 14.70 -22.59
N PHE A 73 3.83 13.43 -22.28
CA PHE A 73 4.47 12.30 -22.93
C PHE A 73 3.44 11.46 -23.67
N ALA A 74 3.28 11.73 -24.96
CA ALA A 74 2.47 10.93 -25.88
C ALA A 74 3.14 9.57 -26.14
N TRP A 75 2.69 8.51 -25.48
CA TRP A 75 3.06 7.13 -25.80
C TRP A 75 1.95 6.47 -26.60
N LYS A 76 2.34 5.82 -27.69
CA LYS A 76 1.42 5.09 -28.59
C LYS A 76 1.15 3.71 -28.00
N TRP A 77 -0.02 3.49 -27.40
CA TRP A 77 -0.42 2.22 -26.79
C TRP A 77 -0.75 1.18 -27.86
N LYS A 78 -0.20 -0.02 -27.68
CA LYS A 78 -0.68 -1.22 -28.37
C LYS A 78 -1.83 -1.81 -27.54
N ASN A 79 -2.78 -2.47 -28.22
CA ASN A 79 -3.88 -3.20 -27.59
C ASN A 79 -3.39 -4.00 -26.37
N VAL A 80 -3.98 -3.77 -25.20
CA VAL A 80 -3.71 -4.59 -24.02
C VAL A 80 -4.38 -5.94 -24.25
N ASN A 81 -3.60 -6.94 -24.64
CA ASN A 81 -4.08 -8.32 -24.71
C ASN A 81 -4.20 -8.84 -23.28
N CYS A 82 -5.30 -9.58 -23.01
CA CYS A 82 -5.50 -10.29 -21.75
C CYS A 82 -4.27 -11.14 -21.42
N GLY A 83 -3.74 -11.01 -20.19
CA GLY A 83 -2.56 -11.75 -19.77
C GLY A 83 -1.25 -11.26 -20.42
N SER A 84 -1.09 -9.96 -20.61
CA SER A 84 0.09 -9.36 -21.24
C SER A 84 0.88 -8.49 -20.24
N TYR A 85 2.18 -8.33 -20.55
CA TYR A 85 3.00 -7.33 -19.87
C TYR A 85 2.75 -5.95 -20.49
N ASP A 86 2.52 -4.99 -19.61
CA ASP A 86 2.43 -3.58 -19.93
C ASP A 86 3.47 -2.80 -19.12
N GLY A 87 4.24 -1.94 -19.76
CA GLY A 87 5.32 -1.29 -19.06
C GLY A 87 6.02 -0.17 -19.80
N LEU A 88 6.86 0.53 -19.06
CA LEU A 88 7.61 1.68 -19.50
C LEU A 88 9.10 1.46 -19.29
N ASN A 89 9.91 1.85 -20.28
CA ASN A 89 11.32 2.16 -20.06
C ASN A 89 11.37 3.58 -19.48
N THR A 90 11.64 3.70 -18.20
CA THR A 90 11.55 4.96 -17.47
C THR A 90 12.87 5.74 -17.44
N GLY A 91 13.91 5.26 -18.12
CA GLY A 91 15.22 5.92 -18.23
C GLY A 91 16.26 5.37 -17.26
N ASN A 92 17.24 6.19 -16.90
CA ASN A 92 18.33 5.76 -16.04
C ASN A 92 18.06 6.09 -14.57
N TRP A 93 18.34 5.12 -13.69
CA TRP A 93 18.34 5.33 -12.26
C TRP A 93 19.33 6.45 -11.86
N ILE A 94 19.05 7.09 -10.73
CA ILE A 94 20.10 7.84 -10.04
C ILE A 94 21.28 6.92 -9.74
N HIS A 95 22.47 7.50 -9.57
CA HIS A 95 23.63 6.72 -9.12
C HIS A 95 23.31 5.96 -7.85
N ASN A 96 23.56 4.65 -7.84
CA ASN A 96 23.24 3.75 -6.73
C ASN A 96 24.33 2.71 -6.49
N ARG A 97 24.33 2.13 -5.30
CA ARG A 97 25.40 1.23 -4.85
C ARG A 97 25.28 -0.19 -5.40
N ASN A 98 24.10 -0.62 -5.79
CA ASN A 98 23.88 -1.94 -6.38
C ASN A 98 24.05 -1.96 -7.91
N GLY A 99 24.53 -0.86 -8.51
CA GLY A 99 25.00 -0.82 -9.90
C GLY A 99 23.92 -0.90 -10.96
N ILE A 100 22.67 -0.57 -10.61
CA ILE A 100 21.57 -0.59 -11.58
C ILE A 100 21.56 0.73 -12.35
N SER A 101 21.73 0.66 -13.66
CA SER A 101 21.76 1.85 -14.54
C SER A 101 20.43 2.11 -15.22
N THR A 102 19.85 1.10 -15.85
CA THR A 102 18.63 1.21 -16.65
C THR A 102 17.44 0.75 -15.84
N SER A 103 16.32 1.47 -15.94
CA SER A 103 15.06 1.06 -15.30
C SER A 103 14.13 0.43 -16.32
N LEU A 104 13.54 -0.69 -15.92
CA LEU A 104 12.43 -1.33 -16.59
C LEU A 104 11.32 -1.52 -15.55
N ALA A 105 10.15 -0.96 -15.80
CA ALA A 105 8.99 -1.16 -14.96
C ALA A 105 7.88 -1.74 -15.83
N GLN A 106 7.56 -3.02 -15.61
CA GLN A 106 6.48 -3.71 -16.34
C GLN A 106 5.54 -4.36 -15.34
N MET A 107 4.24 -4.23 -15.59
CA MET A 107 3.20 -4.96 -14.87
C MET A 107 2.61 -6.05 -15.76
N PHE A 108 2.23 -7.16 -15.16
CA PHE A 108 1.45 -8.21 -15.81
C PHE A 108 -0.02 -7.96 -15.48
N VAL A 109 -0.81 -7.71 -16.53
CA VAL A 109 -2.22 -7.32 -16.42
C VAL A 109 -3.11 -8.50 -16.81
N GLU A 110 -4.04 -8.88 -15.95
CA GLU A 110 -5.03 -9.91 -16.21
C GLU A 110 -6.44 -9.32 -16.12
N VAL A 111 -7.13 -9.23 -17.25
CA VAL A 111 -8.46 -8.59 -17.34
C VAL A 111 -9.55 -9.56 -17.85
N ARG A 112 -9.27 -10.86 -17.91
CA ARG A 112 -10.30 -11.85 -18.15
C ARG A 112 -11.26 -11.94 -16.98
N ASN A 113 -12.51 -12.30 -17.28
CA ASN A 113 -13.51 -12.45 -16.23
C ASN A 113 -13.18 -13.64 -15.33
N ARG A 114 -13.21 -13.44 -14.04
CA ARG A 114 -12.93 -14.43 -13.00
C ARG A 114 -14.23 -15.13 -12.59
N SER A 115 -14.18 -16.45 -12.44
CA SER A 115 -15.36 -17.25 -12.05
C SER A 115 -15.75 -17.09 -10.58
N ASP A 116 -14.82 -16.70 -9.71
CA ASP A 116 -15.02 -16.55 -8.27
C ASP A 116 -15.70 -15.24 -7.88
N ILE A 117 -15.40 -14.14 -8.59
CA ILE A 117 -15.93 -12.80 -8.27
C ILE A 117 -16.81 -12.21 -9.38
N ASN A 118 -16.98 -12.92 -10.50
CA ASN A 118 -17.76 -12.50 -11.69
C ASN A 118 -17.37 -11.14 -12.28
N LYS A 119 -16.12 -10.75 -12.16
CA LYS A 119 -15.54 -9.53 -12.74
C LYS A 119 -14.06 -9.76 -13.10
N PRO A 120 -13.45 -8.91 -13.93
CA PRO A 120 -12.02 -8.94 -14.16
C PRO A 120 -11.24 -8.59 -12.88
N ASN A 121 -9.98 -9.05 -12.83
CA ASN A 121 -9.06 -8.78 -11.75
C ASN A 121 -8.67 -7.31 -11.67
N SER A 122 -8.54 -6.81 -10.46
CA SER A 122 -7.82 -5.57 -10.15
C SER A 122 -6.46 -5.93 -9.55
N SER A 123 -5.43 -5.13 -9.79
CA SER A 123 -4.11 -5.41 -9.24
C SER A 123 -4.05 -5.15 -7.74
N PRO A 124 -3.08 -5.74 -7.04
CA PRO A 124 -2.70 -5.30 -5.71
C PRO A 124 -2.47 -3.79 -5.65
N GLN A 125 -2.76 -3.18 -4.51
CA GLN A 125 -2.59 -1.76 -4.27
C GLN A 125 -1.51 -1.54 -3.21
N THR A 126 -0.65 -0.58 -3.47
CA THR A 126 0.37 -0.10 -2.53
C THR A 126 0.83 1.30 -2.89
N ARG A 127 1.50 1.95 -1.94
CA ARG A 127 2.25 3.19 -2.16
C ARG A 127 3.55 3.13 -1.38
N VAL A 128 4.56 3.76 -1.91
CA VAL A 128 5.85 3.97 -1.25
C VAL A 128 6.38 5.35 -1.64
N LEU A 129 7.15 5.95 -0.75
CA LEU A 129 7.84 7.19 -1.09
C LEU A 129 8.98 6.92 -2.07
N PRO A 130 9.27 7.86 -2.99
CA PRO A 130 10.36 7.70 -3.95
C PRO A 130 11.73 7.48 -3.31
N VAL A 131 11.94 8.02 -2.10
CA VAL A 131 13.16 7.85 -1.33
C VAL A 131 12.83 7.54 0.11
N VAL A 132 13.18 6.34 0.54
CA VAL A 132 13.10 5.89 1.93
C VAL A 132 14.50 5.98 2.55
N ARG A 133 14.64 6.67 3.67
CA ARG A 133 15.93 6.96 4.30
C ARG A 133 16.03 6.34 5.68
N VAL A 134 17.21 5.77 5.98
CA VAL A 134 17.52 5.21 7.30
C VAL A 134 18.96 5.56 7.66
N PRO A 135 19.25 5.94 8.91
CA PRO A 135 20.64 6.07 9.38
C PRO A 135 21.32 4.70 9.42
N SER A 136 22.62 4.65 9.09
CA SER A 136 23.39 3.40 9.01
C SER A 136 23.42 2.61 10.31
N ASN A 137 23.35 3.27 11.46
CA ASN A 137 23.41 2.64 12.79
C ASN A 137 22.03 2.33 13.40
N CYS A 138 20.92 2.67 12.74
CA CYS A 138 19.59 2.52 13.32
C CYS A 138 18.79 1.38 12.66
N PRO A 139 18.40 0.32 13.40
CA PRO A 139 17.59 -0.75 12.85
C PRO A 139 16.20 -0.20 12.46
N ARG A 140 15.65 -0.68 11.34
CA ARG A 140 14.35 -0.22 10.84
C ARG A 140 13.58 -1.34 10.16
N ASN A 141 12.33 -1.51 10.55
CA ASN A 141 11.36 -2.29 9.80
C ASN A 141 10.41 -1.35 9.07
N ILE A 142 10.33 -1.50 7.74
CA ILE A 142 9.48 -0.69 6.89
C ILE A 142 8.45 -1.62 6.28
N SER A 143 7.21 -1.51 6.71
CA SER A 143 6.10 -2.24 6.13
C SER A 143 5.58 -1.48 4.91
N LEU A 144 5.65 -2.13 3.75
CA LEU A 144 4.91 -1.69 2.57
C LEU A 144 3.46 -2.12 2.79
N LEU A 145 2.56 -1.15 2.90
CA LEU A 145 1.14 -1.47 3.01
C LEU A 145 0.67 -2.02 1.67
N THR A 146 0.43 -3.33 1.60
CA THR A 146 -0.06 -4.02 0.41
C THR A 146 -1.40 -4.66 0.70
N PHE A 147 -2.36 -4.50 -0.18
CA PHE A 147 -3.64 -5.19 -0.12
C PHE A 147 -4.19 -5.40 -1.53
N ASP A 148 -5.11 -6.31 -1.67
CA ASP A 148 -5.80 -6.58 -2.92
C ASP A 148 -7.28 -6.18 -2.82
N PRO A 149 -7.82 -5.35 -3.77
CA PRO A 149 -9.22 -4.93 -3.76
C PRO A 149 -10.22 -6.06 -3.98
N ASP A 150 -9.80 -7.15 -4.61
CA ASP A 150 -10.61 -8.33 -4.88
C ASP A 150 -10.52 -9.36 -3.75
N GLY A 151 -9.64 -9.10 -2.77
CA GLY A 151 -9.45 -9.92 -1.57
C GLY A 151 -8.47 -11.06 -1.75
N ASP A 152 -7.65 -11.06 -2.78
CA ASP A 152 -6.63 -12.07 -3.06
C ASP A 152 -5.46 -12.03 -2.06
N GLU A 153 -4.66 -13.11 -2.02
CA GLU A 153 -3.44 -13.15 -1.23
C GLU A 153 -2.34 -12.36 -1.93
N VAL A 154 -1.75 -11.37 -1.24
CA VAL A 154 -0.68 -10.54 -1.80
C VAL A 154 0.68 -11.01 -1.31
N LYS A 155 1.63 -11.20 -2.24
CA LYS A 155 3.03 -11.54 -1.94
C LYS A 155 4.00 -10.56 -2.60
N CYS A 156 5.07 -10.25 -1.87
CA CYS A 156 6.15 -9.39 -2.33
C CYS A 156 7.42 -10.21 -2.57
N ARG A 157 8.13 -9.91 -3.64
CA ARG A 157 9.46 -10.45 -3.95
C ARG A 157 10.33 -9.44 -4.70
N TYR A 158 11.60 -9.70 -4.78
CA TYR A 158 12.45 -8.95 -5.71
C TYR A 158 12.11 -9.29 -7.16
N ALA A 159 12.26 -8.29 -8.04
CA ALA A 159 12.26 -8.51 -9.48
C ALA A 159 13.41 -9.45 -9.88
N SER A 160 13.15 -10.41 -10.77
CA SER A 160 14.11 -11.51 -11.05
C SER A 160 14.19 -11.94 -12.50
N SER A 161 13.29 -11.45 -13.37
CA SER A 161 13.27 -11.83 -14.78
C SER A 161 13.56 -10.64 -15.70
N SER A 162 13.99 -10.90 -16.92
CA SER A 162 14.27 -9.87 -17.94
C SER A 162 13.02 -9.08 -18.36
N SER A 163 11.81 -9.54 -18.02
CA SER A 163 10.57 -8.78 -18.17
C SER A 163 10.26 -7.88 -16.99
N GLU A 164 10.98 -8.00 -15.88
CA GLU A 164 10.72 -7.27 -14.63
C GLU A 164 11.83 -6.27 -14.29
N CYS A 165 13.05 -6.52 -14.73
CA CYS A 165 14.22 -5.67 -14.52
C CYS A 165 15.27 -5.89 -15.62
N ASP A 166 15.95 -4.83 -16.02
CA ASP A 166 17.10 -4.91 -16.93
C ASP A 166 18.32 -5.54 -16.20
N THR A 167 18.62 -5.01 -15.02
CA THR A 167 19.62 -5.57 -14.09
C THR A 167 18.91 -5.86 -12.76
N CYS A 168 18.88 -7.14 -12.38
CA CYS A 168 18.12 -7.61 -11.24
C CYS A 168 19.02 -7.85 -10.02
N THR A 169 19.71 -6.83 -9.53
CA THR A 169 20.56 -6.91 -8.34
C THR A 169 19.84 -6.36 -7.11
N PRO A 170 19.36 -7.22 -6.19
CA PRO A 170 18.71 -6.74 -4.98
C PRO A 170 19.70 -6.02 -4.05
N PRO A 171 19.26 -5.02 -3.28
CA PRO A 171 20.08 -4.42 -2.24
C PRO A 171 20.50 -5.46 -1.18
N SER A 172 21.76 -5.41 -0.78
CA SER A 172 22.32 -6.31 0.24
C SER A 172 22.11 -5.82 1.68
N VAL A 173 21.66 -4.58 1.86
CA VAL A 173 21.58 -3.92 3.16
C VAL A 173 20.32 -4.20 3.96
N PHE A 174 19.32 -4.83 3.36
CA PHE A 174 18.09 -5.23 4.04
C PHE A 174 17.54 -6.55 3.49
N SER A 175 16.67 -7.20 4.25
CA SER A 175 15.89 -8.35 3.81
C SER A 175 14.43 -7.95 3.51
N LEU A 176 13.78 -8.70 2.62
CA LEU A 176 12.36 -8.53 2.26
C LEU A 176 11.59 -9.79 2.68
N SER A 177 10.49 -9.60 3.42
CA SER A 177 9.51 -10.67 3.67
C SER A 177 8.50 -10.76 2.53
N SER A 178 7.89 -11.93 2.36
CA SER A 178 6.78 -12.10 1.39
C SER A 178 5.56 -11.23 1.71
N SER A 179 5.41 -10.76 2.94
CA SER A 179 4.36 -9.82 3.34
C SER A 179 4.70 -8.35 3.07
N GLY A 180 5.83 -8.05 2.41
CA GLY A 180 6.23 -6.68 2.05
C GLY A 180 6.90 -5.90 3.18
N THR A 181 7.52 -6.57 4.16
CA THR A 181 8.31 -5.88 5.17
C THR A 181 9.80 -5.90 4.80
N LEU A 182 10.40 -4.72 4.72
CA LEU A 182 11.83 -4.50 4.58
C LEU A 182 12.45 -4.41 5.98
N SER A 183 13.39 -5.29 6.29
CA SER A 183 14.09 -5.30 7.58
C SER A 183 15.54 -4.89 7.38
N PHE A 184 15.88 -3.69 7.85
CA PHE A 184 17.22 -3.12 7.83
C PHE A 184 17.87 -3.31 9.21
N SER A 185 19.08 -3.86 9.20
CA SER A 185 19.94 -3.96 10.38
C SER A 185 21.08 -2.94 10.29
N PRO A 186 21.59 -2.45 11.42
CA PRO A 186 22.72 -1.53 11.42
C PRO A 186 23.89 -2.03 10.57
N THR A 187 24.49 -1.10 9.83
CA THR A 187 25.65 -1.34 8.95
C THR A 187 26.77 -0.34 9.28
N ASP A 188 27.94 -0.61 8.74
CA ASP A 188 29.05 0.36 8.80
C ASP A 188 28.89 1.45 7.71
N SER A 189 29.76 2.47 7.77
CA SER A 189 29.75 3.61 6.85
C SER A 189 30.07 3.20 5.39
N SER A 190 30.69 2.03 5.17
CA SER A 190 30.97 1.54 3.83
C SER A 190 29.70 1.18 3.06
N SER A 191 28.58 0.98 3.77
CA SER A 191 27.26 0.68 3.19
C SER A 191 26.39 1.93 2.97
N GLU A 192 26.86 3.12 3.36
CA GLU A 192 26.09 4.37 3.17
C GLU A 192 25.96 4.73 1.69
N GLY A 193 24.80 5.23 1.32
CA GLY A 193 24.46 5.65 -0.03
C GLY A 193 23.09 5.15 -0.51
N PRO A 194 22.68 5.52 -1.72
CA PRO A 194 21.40 5.09 -2.30
C PRO A 194 21.51 3.68 -2.92
N TYR A 195 20.43 2.92 -2.78
CA TYR A 195 20.21 1.61 -3.41
C TYR A 195 18.94 1.67 -4.25
N ALA A 196 18.99 1.20 -5.48
CA ALA A 196 17.82 1.03 -6.31
C ALA A 196 17.08 -0.24 -5.87
N VAL A 197 15.81 -0.10 -5.53
CA VAL A 197 14.95 -1.22 -5.10
C VAL A 197 13.97 -1.53 -6.21
N GLN A 198 13.94 -2.79 -6.65
CA GLN A 198 13.04 -3.28 -7.69
C GLN A 198 12.27 -4.48 -7.13
N LEU A 199 11.00 -4.26 -6.81
CA LEU A 199 10.11 -5.29 -6.27
C LEU A 199 9.00 -5.61 -7.27
N MET A 200 8.49 -6.85 -7.16
CA MET A 200 7.22 -7.25 -7.74
C MET A 200 6.25 -7.58 -6.60
N ILE A 201 5.03 -7.06 -6.71
CA ILE A 201 3.92 -7.43 -5.85
C ILE A 201 2.93 -8.21 -6.69
N GLU A 202 2.56 -9.37 -6.21
CA GLU A 202 1.78 -10.37 -6.93
C GLU A 202 0.52 -10.72 -6.12
N ASP A 203 -0.61 -10.90 -6.78
CA ASP A 203 -1.84 -11.41 -6.20
C ASP A 203 -2.07 -12.87 -6.60
N PHE A 204 -2.56 -13.64 -5.66
CA PHE A 204 -2.83 -15.07 -5.81
C PHE A 204 -4.28 -15.35 -5.40
N PRO A 205 -5.04 -16.11 -6.20
CA PRO A 205 -6.42 -16.42 -5.85
C PRO A 205 -6.47 -17.29 -4.59
N ARG A 206 -7.47 -17.05 -3.75
CA ARG A 206 -7.64 -17.83 -2.50
C ARG A 206 -8.11 -19.26 -2.74
N GLU A 207 -8.75 -19.49 -3.88
CA GLU A 207 -9.17 -20.81 -4.36
C GLU A 207 -8.89 -20.96 -5.85
N THR A 208 -8.95 -22.19 -6.34
CA THR A 208 -8.79 -22.46 -7.76
C THR A 208 -9.97 -21.87 -8.53
N MET A 209 -9.69 -21.05 -9.55
CA MET A 209 -10.69 -20.34 -10.34
C MET A 209 -10.45 -20.49 -11.83
N MET A 210 -11.45 -20.15 -12.64
CA MET A 210 -11.36 -20.08 -14.10
C MET A 210 -11.31 -18.62 -14.55
N LEU A 211 -10.42 -18.35 -15.50
CA LEU A 211 -10.38 -17.10 -16.26
C LEU A 211 -11.10 -17.33 -17.59
N MET A 212 -12.11 -16.54 -17.87
CA MET A 212 -12.98 -16.67 -19.05
C MET A 212 -12.71 -15.55 -20.03
N GLN A 213 -12.49 -15.90 -21.30
CA GLN A 213 -12.40 -14.96 -22.42
C GLN A 213 -13.77 -14.74 -23.07
N ASN A 214 -13.92 -13.62 -23.80
CA ASN A 214 -15.16 -13.30 -24.49
C ASN A 214 -15.54 -14.33 -25.57
N ASN A 215 -14.57 -15.05 -26.14
CA ASN A 215 -14.79 -16.12 -27.11
C ASN A 215 -15.20 -17.45 -26.45
N GLY A 216 -15.40 -17.48 -25.11
CA GLY A 216 -15.79 -18.69 -24.38
C GLY A 216 -14.63 -19.58 -23.97
N SER A 217 -13.38 -19.29 -24.36
CA SER A 217 -12.24 -20.08 -23.93
C SER A 217 -11.96 -19.81 -22.43
N THR A 218 -11.55 -20.85 -21.70
CA THR A 218 -11.28 -20.80 -20.27
C THR A 218 -9.86 -21.27 -19.97
N SER A 219 -9.28 -20.74 -18.91
CA SER A 219 -8.03 -21.23 -18.35
C SER A 219 -8.10 -21.29 -16.84
N LEU A 220 -7.59 -22.40 -16.27
CA LEU A 220 -7.56 -22.59 -14.82
C LEU A 220 -6.41 -21.81 -14.19
N ARG A 221 -6.69 -21.19 -13.03
CA ARG A 221 -5.68 -20.59 -12.12
C ARG A 221 -5.82 -21.24 -10.75
N ASN A 222 -4.72 -21.75 -10.24
CA ASN A 222 -4.65 -22.28 -8.87
C ASN A 222 -4.06 -21.26 -7.90
N THR A 223 -4.16 -21.53 -6.63
CA THR A 223 -3.69 -20.67 -5.54
C THR A 223 -2.18 -20.37 -5.54
N ASN A 224 -1.38 -21.09 -6.33
CA ASN A 224 0.05 -20.89 -6.47
C ASN A 224 0.45 -20.12 -7.74
N SER A 225 -0.55 -19.73 -8.54
CA SER A 225 -0.32 -19.02 -9.81
C SER A 225 -0.77 -17.57 -9.67
N ALA A 226 0.16 -16.64 -9.71
CA ALA A 226 -0.15 -15.23 -9.68
C ALA A 226 -1.14 -14.85 -10.80
N ILE A 227 -2.13 -14.04 -10.46
CA ILE A 227 -3.12 -13.50 -11.40
C ILE A 227 -2.54 -12.29 -12.08
N SER A 228 -2.01 -11.35 -11.30
CA SER A 228 -1.32 -10.17 -11.80
C SER A 228 -0.01 -9.91 -11.06
N LYS A 229 0.79 -8.99 -11.59
CA LYS A 229 2.07 -8.58 -11.00
C LYS A 229 2.29 -7.11 -11.26
N ILE A 230 2.61 -6.37 -10.23
CA ILE A 230 2.90 -4.93 -10.34
C ILE A 230 4.32 -4.61 -9.92
N PRO A 231 5.04 -3.72 -10.62
CA PRO A 231 6.35 -3.24 -10.22
C PRO A 231 6.21 -2.19 -9.11
N VAL A 232 7.05 -2.29 -8.09
CA VAL A 232 7.24 -1.28 -7.05
C VAL A 232 8.71 -0.95 -6.97
N GLN A 233 9.07 0.24 -7.41
CA GLN A 233 10.46 0.68 -7.52
C GLN A 233 10.64 1.98 -6.74
N PHE A 234 11.72 2.07 -5.96
CA PHE A 234 12.06 3.24 -5.15
C PHE A 234 13.54 3.22 -4.78
N VAL A 235 14.03 4.31 -4.22
CA VAL A 235 15.39 4.41 -3.67
C VAL A 235 15.35 4.14 -2.16
N PHE A 236 16.15 3.18 -1.73
CA PHE A 236 16.45 3.00 -0.32
C PHE A 236 17.80 3.66 -0.03
N LYS A 237 17.82 4.67 0.82
CA LYS A 237 19.04 5.42 1.11
C LYS A 237 19.50 5.15 2.54
N VAL A 238 20.72 4.59 2.66
CA VAL A 238 21.42 4.50 3.92
C VAL A 238 22.18 5.80 4.13
N ASP A 239 21.78 6.57 5.12
CA ASP A 239 22.39 7.84 5.50
C ASP A 239 23.50 7.62 6.55
N PRO A 240 24.39 8.60 6.77
CA PRO A 240 25.34 8.56 7.87
C PRO A 240 24.67 8.29 9.22
N ALA A 241 25.44 7.69 10.14
CA ALA A 241 24.95 7.33 11.47
C ALA A 241 24.30 8.51 12.19
N ALA A 242 23.14 8.27 12.80
CA ALA A 242 22.49 9.25 13.68
C ALA A 242 23.14 9.24 15.07
N PRO A 243 23.17 10.38 15.76
CA PRO A 243 23.66 10.42 17.15
C PRO A 243 22.81 9.58 18.11
N SER A 244 21.53 9.42 17.81
CA SER A 244 20.60 8.54 18.54
C SER A 244 19.57 7.93 17.58
N CYS A 245 19.21 6.68 17.83
CA CYS A 245 18.14 5.97 17.12
C CYS A 245 16.78 6.08 17.84
N THR A 246 16.72 6.77 18.96
CA THR A 246 15.46 6.96 19.70
C THR A 246 14.52 7.85 18.90
N GLU A 247 13.32 7.32 18.61
CA GLU A 247 12.29 8.11 17.93
C GLU A 247 11.81 9.27 18.83
N GLY A 248 11.65 10.45 18.24
CA GLY A 248 11.34 11.70 18.96
C GLY A 248 12.58 12.50 19.35
N GLU A 249 13.79 11.98 19.15
CA GLU A 249 15.04 12.75 19.33
C GLU A 249 15.50 13.32 17.97
N TYR A 250 16.38 12.63 17.26
CA TYR A 250 16.80 13.02 15.91
C TYR A 250 15.82 12.53 14.84
N LEU A 251 15.31 11.30 15.00
CA LEU A 251 14.32 10.71 14.11
C LEU A 251 12.92 11.16 14.55
N PRO A 252 12.13 11.82 13.67
CA PRO A 252 10.78 12.25 14.03
C PRO A 252 9.90 11.08 14.45
N ARG A 253 9.09 11.29 15.49
CA ARG A 253 8.06 10.38 15.98
C ARG A 253 6.67 10.95 15.73
N PHE A 254 5.75 10.13 15.23
CA PHE A 254 4.36 10.53 15.11
C PHE A 254 3.66 10.56 16.47
N LEU A 255 2.75 11.52 16.61
CA LEU A 255 1.91 11.73 17.78
C LEU A 255 0.44 11.72 17.39
N SER A 256 -0.44 11.46 18.38
CA SER A 256 -1.88 11.67 18.19
C SER A 256 -2.16 13.13 17.78
N PRO A 257 -3.03 13.39 16.79
CA PRO A 257 -4.03 12.49 16.19
C PRO A 257 -3.61 11.82 14.89
N THR A 258 -2.30 11.68 14.57
CA THR A 258 -1.85 10.97 13.38
C THR A 258 -2.45 9.55 13.35
N PRO A 259 -3.10 9.12 12.26
CA PRO A 259 -3.64 7.77 12.16
C PRO A 259 -2.54 6.71 12.24
N GLU A 260 -2.84 5.55 12.82
CA GLU A 260 -1.92 4.41 12.86
C GLU A 260 -1.68 3.82 11.46
N HIS A 261 -0.53 3.14 11.28
CA HIS A 261 -0.23 2.43 10.04
C HIS A 261 -1.28 1.37 9.72
N GLY A 262 -1.83 1.42 8.49
CA GLY A 262 -2.89 0.52 8.04
C GLY A 262 -4.30 0.95 8.46
N ALA A 263 -4.48 2.12 9.07
CA ALA A 263 -5.81 2.61 9.42
C ALA A 263 -6.72 2.71 8.19
N GLN A 264 -7.96 2.21 8.34
CA GLN A 264 -8.98 2.23 7.29
C GLN A 264 -9.87 3.45 7.47
N ILE A 265 -9.99 4.27 6.44
CA ILE A 265 -10.82 5.48 6.41
C ILE A 265 -11.84 5.32 5.29
N PHE A 266 -13.11 5.61 5.58
CA PHE A 266 -14.18 5.55 4.60
C PHE A 266 -14.70 6.96 4.32
N ILE A 267 -14.91 7.27 3.04
CA ILE A 267 -15.34 8.60 2.60
C ILE A 267 -16.25 8.48 1.37
N ASP A 268 -17.22 9.37 1.25
CA ASP A 268 -18.07 9.42 0.08
C ASP A 268 -17.43 10.23 -1.06
N VAL A 269 -17.86 9.98 -2.29
CA VAL A 269 -17.49 10.77 -3.46
C VAL A 269 -17.83 12.25 -3.22
N ASN A 270 -16.91 13.14 -3.62
CA ASN A 270 -16.98 14.60 -3.43
C ASN A 270 -16.96 15.08 -1.96
N GLN A 271 -16.81 14.19 -0.99
CA GLN A 271 -16.55 14.59 0.38
C GLN A 271 -15.04 14.87 0.57
N THR A 272 -14.69 15.92 1.29
CA THR A 272 -13.29 16.22 1.60
C THR A 272 -12.82 15.45 2.82
N LEU A 273 -11.79 14.66 2.64
CA LEU A 273 -11.05 14.01 3.72
C LEU A 273 -9.97 14.95 4.26
N GLU A 274 -9.81 14.99 5.56
CA GLU A 274 -8.69 15.60 6.25
C GLU A 274 -7.98 14.56 7.10
N ILE A 275 -6.68 14.37 6.87
CA ILE A 275 -5.82 13.49 7.66
C ILE A 275 -4.88 14.39 8.46
N PRO A 276 -5.11 14.55 9.76
CA PRO A 276 -4.22 15.32 10.61
C PRO A 276 -2.96 14.50 10.89
N ILE A 277 -1.79 15.15 10.78
CA ILE A 277 -0.48 14.53 11.01
C ILE A 277 0.27 15.44 11.98
N ARG A 278 0.68 14.86 13.11
CA ARG A 278 1.49 15.50 14.10
C ARG A 278 2.74 14.67 14.38
N ALA A 279 3.88 15.35 14.43
CA ALA A 279 5.15 14.72 14.76
C ALA A 279 5.99 15.63 15.66
N GLU A 280 6.92 15.02 16.38
CA GLU A 280 7.90 15.72 17.20
C GLU A 280 9.31 15.20 16.95
N ALA A 281 10.28 16.08 17.16
CA ALA A 281 11.69 15.77 17.24
C ALA A 281 12.37 16.81 18.16
N THR A 282 13.10 16.35 19.18
CA THR A 282 13.67 17.25 20.20
C THR A 282 15.10 17.70 19.88
N GLN A 283 15.84 16.92 19.09
CA GLN A 283 17.24 17.15 18.73
C GLN A 283 17.42 17.51 17.24
N SER A 284 16.34 17.53 16.47
CA SER A 284 16.31 17.93 15.07
C SER A 284 15.09 18.83 14.82
N VAL A 285 15.14 19.62 13.75
CA VAL A 285 14.06 20.53 13.38
C VAL A 285 13.22 19.88 12.29
N ILE A 286 11.93 19.70 12.56
CA ILE A 286 10.99 19.20 11.55
C ILE A 286 10.87 20.24 10.43
N THR A 287 11.14 19.81 9.21
CA THR A 287 11.17 20.67 8.01
C THR A 287 10.04 20.40 7.06
N GLU A 288 9.63 19.11 6.90
CA GLU A 288 8.71 18.77 5.84
C GLU A 288 7.93 17.48 6.12
N LEU A 289 6.71 17.40 5.59
CA LEU A 289 5.95 16.17 5.36
C LEU A 289 6.10 15.76 3.89
N LEU A 290 6.60 14.56 3.64
CA LEU A 290 6.58 13.93 2.32
C LEU A 290 5.47 12.88 2.29
N PHE A 291 4.77 12.78 1.17
CA PHE A 291 3.69 11.81 1.03
C PHE A 291 3.60 11.26 -0.39
N SER A 292 2.96 10.11 -0.52
CA SER A 292 2.57 9.47 -1.77
C SER A 292 1.12 9.03 -1.64
N GLY A 293 0.25 9.51 -2.53
CA GLY A 293 -1.19 9.28 -2.47
C GLY A 293 -1.85 9.43 -3.84
N PRO A 294 -3.18 9.42 -3.92
CA PRO A 294 -3.91 9.71 -5.16
C PRO A 294 -3.64 11.14 -5.66
N VAL A 295 -3.99 11.39 -6.92
CA VAL A 295 -3.92 12.73 -7.51
C VAL A 295 -4.78 13.71 -6.71
N ASN A 296 -4.36 14.95 -6.66
CA ASN A 296 -5.05 16.05 -5.96
C ASN A 296 -5.07 15.96 -4.42
N VAL A 297 -4.25 15.10 -3.82
CA VAL A 297 -3.97 15.23 -2.38
C VAL A 297 -3.15 16.50 -2.17
N VAL A 298 -3.63 17.36 -1.28
CA VAL A 298 -2.98 18.63 -0.95
C VAL A 298 -2.43 18.58 0.46
N LYS A 299 -1.19 19.04 0.62
CA LYS A 299 -0.52 19.17 1.92
C LYS A 299 -0.64 20.60 2.43
N ASN A 300 -1.10 20.78 3.67
CA ASN A 300 -1.06 22.02 4.40
C ASN A 300 -0.17 21.86 5.64
N SER A 301 0.53 22.93 6.02
CA SER A 301 1.33 23.01 7.24
C SER A 301 0.81 24.17 8.11
N SER A 302 0.60 23.92 9.37
CA SER A 302 0.18 24.92 10.37
C SER A 302 1.26 25.23 11.41
N GLY A 303 2.48 24.78 11.17
CA GLY A 303 3.63 24.97 12.04
C GLY A 303 4.55 23.76 12.07
N SER A 304 5.68 23.86 12.77
CA SER A 304 6.64 22.75 12.87
C SER A 304 5.98 21.49 13.45
N GLY A 305 6.03 20.42 12.70
CA GLY A 305 5.47 19.12 13.10
C GLY A 305 3.95 19.00 13.02
N HIS A 306 3.23 19.99 12.46
CA HIS A 306 1.78 19.96 12.30
C HIS A 306 1.41 20.09 10.83
N PHE A 307 0.82 19.04 10.27
CA PHE A 307 0.43 18.97 8.88
C PHE A 307 -0.98 18.40 8.74
N THR A 308 -1.61 18.69 7.59
CA THR A 308 -2.88 18.09 7.19
C THR A 308 -2.79 17.69 5.73
N LEU A 309 -3.11 16.45 5.41
CA LEU A 309 -3.36 16.03 4.03
C LEU A 309 -4.86 16.13 3.77
N ARG A 310 -5.21 16.81 2.67
CA ARG A 310 -6.60 16.96 2.21
C ARG A 310 -6.77 16.28 0.87
N TRP A 311 -7.85 15.54 0.73
CA TRP A 311 -8.21 14.90 -0.52
C TRP A 311 -9.72 14.88 -0.71
N THR A 312 -10.16 15.17 -1.93
CA THR A 312 -11.57 15.09 -2.32
C THR A 312 -11.65 14.15 -3.52
N PRO A 313 -12.11 12.89 -3.34
CA PRO A 313 -12.25 11.96 -4.44
C PRO A 313 -13.36 12.39 -5.41
N SER A 314 -13.16 12.16 -6.69
CA SER A 314 -14.17 12.33 -7.74
C SER A 314 -15.00 11.05 -7.94
N GLY A 315 -15.96 11.07 -8.85
CA GLY A 315 -16.71 9.88 -9.23
C GLY A 315 -15.87 8.76 -9.81
N ASP A 316 -14.69 9.09 -10.34
CA ASP A 316 -13.76 8.09 -10.90
C ASP A 316 -13.11 7.21 -9.82
N GLU A 317 -13.04 7.68 -8.59
CA GLU A 317 -12.52 6.93 -7.45
C GLU A 317 -13.59 6.13 -6.70
N ASN A 318 -14.88 6.21 -7.10
CA ASN A 318 -15.96 5.47 -6.43
C ASN A 318 -15.68 3.95 -6.42
N ASP A 319 -15.95 3.30 -5.29
CA ASP A 319 -15.74 1.87 -5.03
C ASP A 319 -14.27 1.43 -5.09
N GLU A 320 -13.32 2.38 -4.98
CA GLU A 320 -11.89 2.10 -4.92
C GLU A 320 -11.29 2.37 -3.54
N SER A 321 -10.20 1.68 -3.26
CA SER A 321 -9.39 1.89 -2.05
C SER A 321 -8.01 2.42 -2.43
N HIS A 322 -7.64 3.53 -1.82
CA HIS A 322 -6.41 4.27 -2.14
C HIS A 322 -5.49 4.32 -0.92
N PRO A 323 -4.28 3.74 -0.99
CA PRO A 323 -3.28 3.95 0.05
C PRO A 323 -2.71 5.37 -0.04
N ILE A 324 -2.53 6.01 1.12
CA ILE A 324 -1.81 7.28 1.29
C ILE A 324 -0.71 7.03 2.29
N CYS A 325 0.54 7.14 1.84
CA CYS A 325 1.73 6.91 2.66
C CYS A 325 2.50 8.19 2.87
N PHE A 326 3.09 8.37 4.05
CA PHE A 326 3.81 9.58 4.39
C PHE A 326 4.94 9.34 5.39
N VAL A 327 5.90 10.25 5.39
CA VAL A 327 6.96 10.39 6.39
C VAL A 327 7.15 11.88 6.72
N VAL A 328 7.61 12.16 7.93
CA VAL A 328 8.07 13.51 8.32
C VAL A 328 9.59 13.55 8.24
N GLN A 329 10.13 14.59 7.65
CA GLN A 329 11.57 14.89 7.65
C GLN A 329 11.93 15.90 8.70
N ALA A 330 13.10 15.71 9.30
CA ALA A 330 13.74 16.69 10.17
C ALA A 330 15.23 16.82 9.83
N ASN A 331 15.79 17.97 10.08
CA ASN A 331 17.17 18.29 9.75
C ASN A 331 17.95 18.80 10.96
N VAL A 332 19.24 18.43 10.99
CA VAL A 332 20.25 19.08 11.83
C VAL A 332 21.45 19.35 10.93
N SER A 333 21.81 20.64 10.76
CA SER A 333 22.86 21.05 9.83
C SER A 333 22.59 20.46 8.42
N SER A 334 23.48 19.61 7.91
CA SER A 334 23.33 18.93 6.63
C SER A 334 22.71 17.55 6.70
N SER A 335 22.45 17.03 7.90
CA SER A 335 21.88 15.69 8.10
C SER A 335 20.36 15.74 8.05
N VAL A 336 19.79 14.78 7.33
CA VAL A 336 18.35 14.61 7.14
C VAL A 336 17.89 13.32 7.77
N TYR A 337 16.85 13.37 8.60
CA TYR A 337 16.25 12.21 9.25
C TYR A 337 14.81 12.05 8.83
N GLN A 338 14.35 10.80 8.68
CA GLN A 338 12.94 10.50 8.40
C GLN A 338 12.32 9.72 9.55
N SER A 339 11.03 9.97 9.78
CA SER A 339 10.19 9.15 10.66
C SER A 339 10.03 7.72 10.10
N VAL A 340 9.33 6.86 10.83
CA VAL A 340 8.79 5.61 10.27
C VAL A 340 7.89 5.89 9.08
N HIS A 341 7.85 4.94 8.13
CA HIS A 341 6.94 4.98 6.99
C HIS A 341 5.52 4.64 7.47
N GLN A 342 4.59 5.59 7.32
CA GLN A 342 3.22 5.49 7.78
C GLN A 342 2.27 5.51 6.60
N CYS A 343 1.26 4.63 6.59
CA CYS A 343 0.26 4.57 5.53
C CYS A 343 -1.14 4.40 6.12
N VAL A 344 -2.13 4.96 5.43
CA VAL A 344 -3.56 4.70 5.66
C VAL A 344 -4.19 4.21 4.36
N VAL A 345 -5.33 3.53 4.44
CA VAL A 345 -6.14 3.14 3.29
C VAL A 345 -7.43 3.93 3.32
N VAL A 346 -7.69 4.67 2.26
CA VAL A 346 -8.94 5.43 2.10
C VAL A 346 -9.81 4.72 1.08
N THR A 347 -10.98 4.25 1.51
CA THR A 347 -11.98 3.62 0.65
C THR A 347 -13.06 4.64 0.33
N VAL A 348 -13.32 4.84 -0.96
CA VAL A 348 -14.31 5.79 -1.48
C VAL A 348 -15.60 5.05 -1.82
N GLY A 349 -16.75 5.60 -1.42
CA GLY A 349 -18.06 5.00 -1.66
C GLY A 349 -18.43 3.98 -0.58
N ASN A 350 -19.12 2.93 -0.95
CA ASN A 350 -19.81 2.00 -0.05
C ASN A 350 -19.02 1.63 1.21
N ARG A 351 -19.37 2.29 2.30
CA ARG A 351 -19.04 1.80 3.62
C ARG A 351 -19.65 0.40 3.74
N PRO A 352 -18.92 -0.64 4.15
CA PRO A 352 -19.57 -1.91 4.48
C PRO A 352 -20.64 -1.59 5.51
N THR A 353 -21.88 -1.58 5.07
CA THR A 353 -23.03 -1.45 5.96
C THR A 353 -22.98 -2.67 6.86
N VAL A 354 -22.60 -2.47 8.11
CA VAL A 354 -22.99 -3.39 9.15
C VAL A 354 -24.52 -3.28 9.16
N THR A 355 -25.16 -4.16 8.40
CA THR A 355 -26.62 -4.26 8.42
C THR A 355 -26.97 -4.70 9.83
N SER A 356 -27.24 -3.71 10.71
CA SER A 356 -28.02 -3.96 11.89
C SER A 356 -29.37 -4.36 11.35
N THR A 357 -29.58 -5.63 11.17
CA THR A 357 -30.89 -6.20 10.92
C THR A 357 -31.68 -5.92 12.17
N THR A 358 -32.37 -4.77 12.18
CA THR A 358 -33.48 -4.53 13.11
C THR A 358 -34.53 -5.55 12.71
N VAL A 359 -34.51 -6.68 13.37
CA VAL A 359 -35.57 -7.67 13.26
C VAL A 359 -36.82 -6.99 13.85
N VAL A 360 -37.65 -6.42 12.97
CA VAL A 360 -39.04 -6.09 13.30
C VAL A 360 -39.67 -7.44 13.64
N ALA A 361 -39.92 -7.65 14.92
CA ALA A 361 -40.58 -8.85 15.39
C ALA A 361 -41.97 -8.95 14.74
N PRO A 362 -42.27 -10.02 13.98
CA PRO A 362 -43.66 -10.28 13.61
C PRO A 362 -44.39 -10.80 14.85
N THR A 363 -45.52 -10.17 15.17
CA THR A 363 -46.46 -10.62 16.18
C THR A 363 -47.02 -11.99 15.72
N ILE A 364 -46.60 -13.08 16.32
CA ILE A 364 -47.12 -14.42 16.06
C ILE A 364 -47.81 -14.93 17.35
N PRO A 365 -48.97 -15.53 17.24
CA PRO A 365 -49.73 -16.05 18.40
C PRO A 365 -48.96 -17.24 19.05
N LEU A 366 -49.08 -17.31 20.36
CA LEU A 366 -48.49 -18.34 21.21
C LEU A 366 -48.96 -19.75 20.79
N THR A 367 -48.05 -20.55 20.22
CA THR A 367 -48.17 -22.00 20.27
C THR A 367 -46.84 -22.54 20.77
N THR A 368 -46.96 -23.31 21.86
CA THR A 368 -45.86 -23.99 22.56
C THR A 368 -45.24 -25.08 21.68
N SER A 369 -43.98 -24.89 21.25
CA SER A 369 -43.12 -25.97 20.79
C SER A 369 -41.67 -25.65 21.10
N ASN A 370 -40.88 -26.67 21.45
CA ASN A 370 -39.49 -26.63 21.91
C ASN A 370 -38.54 -25.79 21.07
N PRO A 371 -37.58 -25.07 21.67
CA PRO A 371 -36.62 -24.23 20.92
C PRO A 371 -35.63 -25.11 20.15
N PRO A 372 -35.29 -24.70 18.89
CA PRO A 372 -34.23 -25.35 18.11
C PRO A 372 -32.86 -25.08 18.72
N PRO A 373 -31.87 -25.96 18.48
CA PRO A 373 -30.53 -25.85 19.05
C PRO A 373 -29.84 -24.54 18.58
N ARG A 374 -29.30 -23.78 19.53
CA ARG A 374 -28.58 -22.54 19.31
C ARG A 374 -27.26 -22.85 18.58
N THR A 375 -27.12 -22.41 17.37
CA THR A 375 -25.83 -22.35 16.65
C THR A 375 -24.96 -21.28 17.28
N SER A 376 -23.88 -21.66 17.94
CA SER A 376 -22.83 -20.76 18.42
C SER A 376 -21.83 -20.55 17.28
N TYR A 377 -21.62 -19.30 16.87
CA TYR A 377 -20.57 -18.96 15.92
C TYR A 377 -19.27 -18.73 16.68
N LEU A 378 -18.21 -19.48 16.32
CA LEU A 378 -16.88 -19.31 16.86
C LEU A 378 -16.14 -18.30 15.97
N THR A 379 -15.94 -17.07 16.46
CA THR A 379 -15.07 -16.10 15.81
C THR A 379 -13.66 -16.24 16.39
N VAL A 380 -12.70 -16.66 15.58
CA VAL A 380 -11.30 -16.76 15.99
C VAL A 380 -10.62 -15.41 15.72
N LEU A 381 -10.25 -14.71 16.78
CA LEU A 381 -9.47 -13.48 16.71
C LEU A 381 -7.99 -13.82 16.97
N LYS A 382 -7.11 -13.59 15.98
CA LYS A 382 -5.66 -13.70 16.15
C LYS A 382 -5.10 -12.35 16.63
N LEU A 383 -4.65 -12.30 17.88
CA LEU A 383 -4.00 -11.13 18.46
C LEU A 383 -2.50 -11.42 18.60
N LYS A 384 -1.67 -10.50 18.08
CA LYS A 384 -0.22 -10.50 18.37
C LYS A 384 0.02 -9.49 19.49
N ILE A 385 0.43 -9.96 20.64
CA ILE A 385 0.71 -9.12 21.80
C ILE A 385 2.22 -9.10 22.03
N SER A 386 2.77 -7.89 22.10
CA SER A 386 4.16 -7.67 22.48
C SER A 386 4.16 -7.05 23.88
N THR A 387 4.79 -7.73 24.84
CA THR A 387 4.91 -7.26 26.22
C THR A 387 6.30 -7.60 26.77
N THR A 388 6.82 -6.72 27.63
CA THR A 388 8.03 -6.97 28.41
C THR A 388 7.77 -7.74 29.71
N LEU A 389 6.48 -7.99 30.02
CA LEU A 389 6.07 -8.71 31.21
C LEU A 389 6.14 -10.23 31.02
N SER A 390 6.60 -10.96 32.02
CA SER A 390 6.58 -12.42 32.04
C SER A 390 5.13 -12.93 32.07
N LEU A 391 4.76 -13.75 31.10
CA LEU A 391 3.43 -14.37 31.00
C LEU A 391 3.10 -15.25 32.22
N LYS A 392 4.10 -15.86 32.87
CA LYS A 392 3.91 -16.69 34.07
C LYS A 392 3.53 -15.87 35.30
N ASP A 393 4.17 -14.71 35.49
CA ASP A 393 4.07 -13.94 36.73
C ASP A 393 2.98 -12.84 36.63
N ASN A 394 2.57 -12.45 35.42
CA ASN A 394 1.65 -11.33 35.19
C ASN A 394 0.40 -11.73 34.37
N HIS A 395 0.04 -12.98 34.37
CA HIS A 395 -1.05 -13.57 33.57
C HIS A 395 -2.37 -12.78 33.72
N GLU A 396 -2.82 -12.49 34.94
CA GLU A 396 -4.08 -11.78 35.17
C GLU A 396 -4.05 -10.33 34.69
N ILE A 397 -2.93 -9.64 34.86
CA ILE A 397 -2.75 -8.25 34.40
C ILE A 397 -2.80 -8.20 32.88
N ILE A 398 -2.14 -9.14 32.22
CA ILE A 398 -2.11 -9.23 30.74
C ILE A 398 -3.50 -9.51 30.21
N LEU A 399 -4.23 -10.50 30.76
CA LEU A 399 -5.59 -10.81 30.31
C LEU A 399 -6.57 -9.67 30.57
N LYS A 400 -6.44 -8.95 31.70
CA LYS A 400 -7.25 -7.76 31.97
C LYS A 400 -6.97 -6.66 30.95
N THR A 401 -5.71 -6.37 30.68
CA THR A 401 -5.31 -5.34 29.70
C THR A 401 -5.84 -5.66 28.29
N ILE A 402 -5.76 -6.94 27.89
CA ILE A 402 -6.34 -7.39 26.61
C ILE A 402 -7.86 -7.19 26.61
N LYS A 403 -8.54 -7.57 27.67
CA LYS A 403 -9.99 -7.39 27.78
C LYS A 403 -10.39 -5.92 27.68
N ASP A 404 -9.72 -5.05 28.43
CA ASP A 404 -9.99 -3.62 28.45
C ASP A 404 -9.78 -2.99 27.06
N GLU A 405 -8.72 -3.39 26.34
CA GLU A 405 -8.45 -2.95 24.97
C GLU A 405 -9.49 -3.44 23.97
N LEU A 406 -9.95 -4.68 24.08
CA LEU A 406 -11.01 -5.22 23.22
C LEU A 406 -12.34 -4.50 23.44
N ILE A 407 -12.68 -4.14 24.70
CA ILE A 407 -13.86 -3.34 25.02
C ILE A 407 -13.70 -1.91 24.45
N ARG A 408 -12.54 -1.31 24.59
CA ARG A 408 -12.24 0.01 24.01
C ARG A 408 -12.40 0.03 22.48
N ARG A 409 -12.12 -1.11 21.82
CA ARG A 409 -12.32 -1.28 20.36
C ARG A 409 -13.75 -1.70 19.96
N GLY A 410 -14.68 -1.68 20.90
CA GLY A 410 -16.12 -1.89 20.64
C GLY A 410 -16.64 -3.30 20.86
N LEU A 411 -15.87 -4.20 21.49
CA LEU A 411 -16.44 -5.47 21.93
C LEU A 411 -17.29 -5.28 23.19
N HIS A 412 -18.33 -6.11 23.32
CA HIS A 412 -19.23 -6.01 24.46
C HIS A 412 -18.50 -6.33 25.78
N PRO A 413 -18.78 -5.62 26.89
CA PRO A 413 -18.08 -5.82 28.17
C PRO A 413 -18.24 -7.24 28.78
N ASP A 414 -19.27 -8.01 28.37
CA ASP A 414 -19.51 -9.38 28.82
C ASP A 414 -18.63 -10.43 28.12
N ILE A 415 -17.46 -10.04 27.64
CA ILE A 415 -16.48 -10.99 27.11
C ILE A 415 -15.60 -11.55 28.22
N LYS A 416 -15.24 -12.83 28.08
CA LYS A 416 -14.20 -13.50 28.87
C LYS A 416 -13.01 -13.79 27.97
N VAL A 417 -11.81 -13.48 28.45
CA VAL A 417 -10.55 -13.68 27.75
C VAL A 417 -9.77 -14.79 28.48
N TYR A 418 -9.31 -15.78 27.74
CA TYR A 418 -8.57 -16.92 28.25
C TYR A 418 -7.25 -17.07 27.52
N LEU A 419 -6.19 -17.43 28.25
CA LEU A 419 -4.92 -17.86 27.67
C LEU A 419 -4.91 -19.39 27.58
N ARG A 420 -4.62 -19.91 26.38
CA ARG A 420 -4.48 -21.36 26.16
C ARG A 420 -3.06 -21.82 26.45
N SER A 421 -2.89 -23.11 26.63
CA SER A 421 -1.59 -23.76 26.90
C SER A 421 -0.58 -23.59 25.75
N ASP A 422 -1.05 -23.33 24.54
CA ASP A 422 -0.24 -23.03 23.35
C ASP A 422 0.18 -21.55 23.25
N GLY A 423 -0.16 -20.71 24.24
CA GLY A 423 0.11 -19.28 24.27
C GLY A 423 -0.87 -18.43 23.45
N SER A 424 -1.90 -19.03 22.86
CA SER A 424 -2.95 -18.28 22.16
C SER A 424 -4.00 -17.73 23.14
N VAL A 425 -4.66 -16.62 22.74
CA VAL A 425 -5.73 -15.99 23.55
C VAL A 425 -7.08 -16.32 22.91
N GLU A 426 -7.99 -16.85 23.73
CA GLU A 426 -9.37 -17.13 23.34
C GLU A 426 -10.33 -16.13 23.97
N VAL A 427 -11.23 -15.56 23.16
CA VAL A 427 -12.27 -14.62 23.59
C VAL A 427 -13.63 -15.29 23.42
N LYS A 428 -14.41 -15.36 24.50
CA LYS A 428 -15.78 -15.89 24.49
C LYS A 428 -16.76 -14.82 24.97
N LYS A 429 -17.89 -14.70 24.27
CA LYS A 429 -19.00 -13.90 24.79
C LYS A 429 -19.72 -14.71 25.87
N THR A 430 -19.91 -14.14 27.05
CA THR A 430 -20.73 -14.75 28.07
C THR A 430 -22.18 -14.72 27.59
N ALA A 431 -22.83 -15.90 27.50
CA ALA A 431 -24.27 -15.94 27.27
C ALA A 431 -24.95 -15.24 28.46
N ALA A 432 -25.82 -14.28 28.19
CA ALA A 432 -26.69 -13.76 29.24
C ALA A 432 -27.53 -14.90 29.80
N PRO A 433 -27.79 -14.92 31.14
CA PRO A 433 -28.58 -15.96 31.79
C PRO A 433 -30.01 -16.06 31.24
#